data_ac76cd3b72a7492706218845d82ff9c2
#
_entry.id   ac76cd3b72a7492706218845d82ff9c2
#
_cell.length_a   1.000
_cell.length_b   1.000
_cell.length_c   1.000
_cell.angle_alpha   90.00
_cell.angle_beta   90.00
_cell.angle_gamma   90.00
#
_symmetry.space_group_name_H-M   'P 1'
#
loop_
_entity.id
_entity.type
_entity.pdbx_description
1 polymer ?
#
loop_
_entity_poly.entity_id
_entity_poly.type
_entity_poly.pdbx_seq_one_letter_code
_entity_poly.pdbx_strand_id
1 'polypeptide(L)'
;MARKGIIKSVAYLRTSSAANTGADKDSGKRQQAAIETFAGTAGYEIVDSFYDEAVSGADHITARPGFAAMMERIASNGIRTIVVETANRFARDLIVQETGYAMLKERGIELIAADKPDAFLDDTPTAKLIRQVLGAVSEFEKAMVVSKLKGARDRKRATGVKVEGRKNYAEINPEMVALAKKLRRYKVQSRKRTLREIAGELALAGFVTGTGKPYAAAAVAKMIGA
;
A
#
# COMPACT_ATOMS: atom_id res chain seq x y z
N MET A 1 -6.44 7.13 41.15
CA MET A 1 -6.83 6.67 39.79
C MET A 1 -6.33 7.70 38.79
N ALA A 2 -5.39 7.35 37.92
CA ALA A 2 -4.90 8.26 36.88
C ALA A 2 -6.07 8.60 35.93
N ARG A 3 -6.34 9.89 35.71
CA ARG A 3 -7.29 10.35 34.68
C ARG A 3 -6.76 9.83 33.33
N LYS A 4 -7.46 8.87 32.73
CA LYS A 4 -7.24 8.48 31.35
C LYS A 4 -7.40 9.78 30.52
N GLY A 5 -6.37 10.16 29.78
CA GLY A 5 -6.45 11.36 28.93
C GLY A 5 -7.61 11.20 27.95
N ILE A 6 -8.28 12.29 27.61
CA ILE A 6 -9.38 12.32 26.64
C ILE A 6 -8.82 11.89 25.27
N ILE A 7 -9.44 10.90 24.64
CA ILE A 7 -9.01 10.36 23.34
C ILE A 7 -9.73 11.15 22.23
N LYS A 8 -8.98 11.85 21.39
CA LYS A 8 -9.51 12.53 20.22
C LYS A 8 -10.00 11.53 19.18
N SER A 9 -11.23 11.71 18.71
CA SER A 9 -11.89 10.83 17.75
C SER A 9 -12.69 11.62 16.73
N VAL A 10 -13.06 10.98 15.62
CA VAL A 10 -13.94 11.54 14.60
C VAL A 10 -15.24 10.77 14.55
N ALA A 11 -16.35 11.45 14.25
CA ALA A 11 -17.62 10.83 14.02
C ALA A 11 -17.82 10.51 12.52
N TYR A 12 -18.36 9.32 12.23
CA TYR A 12 -18.78 8.99 10.88
C TYR A 12 -20.26 8.63 10.85
N LEU A 13 -21.02 9.32 9.99
CA LEU A 13 -22.45 9.21 9.83
C LEU A 13 -22.79 8.78 8.41
N ARG A 14 -23.90 8.01 8.24
CA ARG A 14 -24.38 7.60 6.92
C ARG A 14 -25.90 7.41 6.91
N THR A 15 -26.55 7.87 5.85
CA THR A 15 -27.94 7.55 5.53
C THR A 15 -28.05 6.94 4.14
N SER A 16 -28.98 5.99 3.94
CA SER A 16 -29.03 5.13 2.74
C SER A 16 -30.00 5.55 1.65
N SER A 17 -30.71 6.67 1.79
CA SER A 17 -31.76 7.00 0.82
C SER A 17 -32.06 8.49 0.70
N ALA A 18 -32.06 8.97 -0.54
CA ALA A 18 -32.55 10.32 -0.89
C ALA A 18 -34.06 10.50 -0.62
N ALA A 19 -34.85 9.42 -0.63
CA ALA A 19 -36.28 9.47 -0.32
C ALA A 19 -36.55 9.81 1.15
N ASN A 20 -35.59 9.59 2.04
CA ASN A 20 -35.64 9.93 3.45
C ASN A 20 -35.03 11.29 3.79
N THR A 21 -34.64 12.07 2.78
CA THR A 21 -34.01 13.39 2.96
C THR A 21 -34.99 14.50 3.35
N GLY A 22 -36.28 14.28 3.26
CA GLY A 22 -37.34 15.26 3.66
C GLY A 22 -37.73 15.13 5.14
N ALA A 23 -38.05 13.95 5.62
CA ALA A 23 -38.48 13.66 7.00
C ALA A 23 -37.33 13.19 7.89
N ASP A 24 -36.25 12.68 7.33
CA ASP A 24 -35.08 12.10 8.00
C ASP A 24 -33.84 13.05 8.09
N LYS A 25 -34.08 14.37 7.94
CA LYS A 25 -33.06 15.36 8.38
C LYS A 25 -32.66 15.15 9.85
N ASP A 26 -33.54 14.50 10.61
CA ASP A 26 -33.27 14.11 12.00
C ASP A 26 -32.39 12.88 12.13
N SER A 27 -32.20 12.03 11.09
CA SER A 27 -31.40 10.84 11.19
C SER A 27 -29.92 11.16 11.40
N GLY A 28 -29.35 12.12 10.66
CA GLY A 28 -27.97 12.59 10.85
C GLY A 28 -27.78 13.21 12.22
N LYS A 29 -28.69 14.11 12.63
CA LYS A 29 -28.66 14.76 13.95
C LYS A 29 -28.78 13.75 15.09
N ARG A 30 -29.67 12.76 14.94
CA ARG A 30 -29.83 11.70 15.93
C ARG A 30 -28.55 10.85 16.07
N GLN A 31 -27.95 10.46 14.95
CA GLN A 31 -26.68 9.75 14.94
C GLN A 31 -25.59 10.57 15.64
N GLN A 32 -25.47 11.85 15.30
CA GLN A 32 -24.51 12.75 15.92
C GLN A 32 -24.72 12.84 17.44
N ALA A 33 -25.95 13.08 17.90
CA ALA A 33 -26.29 13.15 19.31
C ALA A 33 -25.97 11.86 20.08
N ALA A 34 -26.24 10.68 19.47
CA ALA A 34 -25.92 9.38 20.06
C ALA A 34 -24.40 9.19 20.21
N ILE A 35 -23.63 9.57 19.18
CA ILE A 35 -22.17 9.50 19.19
C ILE A 35 -21.60 10.43 20.24
N GLU A 36 -22.07 11.68 20.33
CA GLU A 36 -21.59 12.66 21.31
C GLU A 36 -21.93 12.25 22.75
N THR A 37 -23.10 11.70 23.00
CA THR A 37 -23.50 11.17 24.29
C THR A 37 -22.56 10.02 24.71
N PHE A 38 -22.30 9.07 23.83
CA PHE A 38 -21.36 7.99 24.08
C PHE A 38 -19.97 8.53 24.35
N ALA A 39 -19.45 9.45 23.49
CA ALA A 39 -18.12 10.00 23.60
C ALA A 39 -17.91 10.69 24.97
N GLY A 40 -18.88 11.49 25.42
CA GLY A 40 -18.83 12.19 26.70
C GLY A 40 -18.77 11.26 27.90
N THR A 41 -19.39 10.07 27.83
CA THR A 41 -19.39 9.09 28.93
C THR A 41 -18.18 8.15 28.85
N ALA A 42 -17.67 7.86 27.65
CA ALA A 42 -16.60 6.90 27.43
C ALA A 42 -15.18 7.52 27.39
N GLY A 43 -15.06 8.84 27.54
CA GLY A 43 -13.76 9.54 27.57
C GLY A 43 -13.19 9.83 26.20
N TYR A 44 -14.05 10.00 25.20
CA TYR A 44 -13.69 10.45 23.84
C TYR A 44 -14.10 11.91 23.61
N GLU A 45 -13.36 12.59 22.76
CA GLU A 45 -13.67 13.93 22.26
C GLU A 45 -13.87 13.86 20.75
N ILE A 46 -15.07 14.15 20.27
CA ILE A 46 -15.35 14.24 18.85
C ILE A 46 -14.84 15.60 18.35
N VAL A 47 -13.77 15.56 17.56
CA VAL A 47 -13.13 16.78 17.03
C VAL A 47 -13.59 17.14 15.63
N ASP A 48 -14.17 16.18 14.90
CA ASP A 48 -14.66 16.37 13.53
C ASP A 48 -15.74 15.34 13.21
N SER A 49 -16.64 15.65 12.26
CA SER A 49 -17.74 14.78 11.85
C SER A 49 -17.85 14.70 10.34
N PHE A 50 -18.02 13.48 9.81
CA PHE A 50 -18.11 13.21 8.38
C PHE A 50 -19.39 12.47 8.07
N TYR A 51 -20.08 12.90 7.02
CA TYR A 51 -21.40 12.40 6.69
C TYR A 51 -21.53 12.02 5.21
N ASP A 52 -21.91 10.78 4.97
CA ASP A 52 -22.33 10.28 3.66
C ASP A 52 -23.85 10.24 3.57
N GLU A 53 -24.43 11.28 2.99
CA GLU A 53 -25.85 11.39 2.78
C GLU A 53 -26.27 10.62 1.51
N ALA A 54 -27.37 9.88 1.59
CA ALA A 54 -27.93 9.09 0.48
C ALA A 54 -26.98 8.03 -0.12
N VAL A 55 -26.05 7.52 0.66
CA VAL A 55 -25.08 6.47 0.26
C VAL A 55 -25.52 5.12 0.82
N SER A 56 -25.54 4.09 -0.03
CA SER A 56 -25.90 2.73 0.38
C SER A 56 -24.90 2.13 1.36
N GLY A 57 -25.40 1.38 2.35
CA GLY A 57 -24.54 0.62 3.26
C GLY A 57 -23.87 -0.60 2.61
N ALA A 58 -24.28 -0.97 1.40
CA ALA A 58 -23.67 -2.01 0.58
C ALA A 58 -22.57 -1.47 -0.35
N ASP A 59 -22.50 -0.14 -0.54
CA ASP A 59 -21.47 0.46 -1.36
C ASP A 59 -20.09 0.31 -0.68
N HIS A 60 -19.06 0.09 -1.48
CA HIS A 60 -17.71 -0.06 -0.98
C HIS A 60 -17.28 1.18 -0.19
N ILE A 61 -16.71 0.98 0.99
CA ILE A 61 -16.40 2.07 1.94
C ILE A 61 -15.49 3.13 1.33
N THR A 62 -14.47 2.73 0.57
CA THR A 62 -13.51 3.65 -0.05
C THR A 62 -14.10 4.47 -1.20
N ALA A 63 -15.26 4.08 -1.73
CA ALA A 63 -15.97 4.84 -2.78
C ALA A 63 -16.87 5.95 -2.21
N ARG A 64 -17.01 6.04 -0.89
CA ARG A 64 -17.88 7.01 -0.22
C ARG A 64 -17.14 8.32 0.00
N PRO A 65 -17.67 9.47 -0.49
CA PRO A 65 -16.96 10.76 -0.40
C PRO A 65 -16.67 11.22 1.02
N GLY A 66 -17.66 11.11 1.93
CA GLY A 66 -17.47 11.49 3.35
C GLY A 66 -16.45 10.60 4.06
N PHE A 67 -16.46 9.29 3.77
CA PHE A 67 -15.46 8.37 4.30
C PHE A 67 -14.07 8.69 3.77
N ALA A 68 -13.92 9.01 2.47
CA ALA A 68 -12.63 9.37 1.88
C ALA A 68 -12.07 10.65 2.53
N ALA A 69 -12.90 11.71 2.68
CA ALA A 69 -12.51 12.94 3.36
C ALA A 69 -12.11 12.70 4.82
N MET A 70 -12.81 11.83 5.54
CA MET A 70 -12.45 11.42 6.89
C MET A 70 -11.06 10.78 6.93
N MET A 71 -10.76 9.87 6.00
CA MET A 71 -9.47 9.19 5.95
C MET A 71 -8.32 10.14 5.65
N GLU A 72 -8.51 11.13 4.77
CA GLU A 72 -7.54 12.20 4.51
C GLU A 72 -7.29 13.04 5.78
N ARG A 73 -8.37 13.38 6.49
CA ARG A 73 -8.28 14.14 7.74
C ARG A 73 -7.51 13.35 8.82
N ILE A 74 -7.80 12.07 8.99
CA ILE A 74 -7.11 11.17 9.92
C ILE A 74 -5.61 11.08 9.57
N ALA A 75 -5.28 10.99 8.29
CA ALA A 75 -3.88 10.92 7.85
C ALA A 75 -3.10 12.20 8.22
N SER A 76 -3.76 13.35 8.18
CA SER A 76 -3.12 14.66 8.44
C SER A 76 -3.01 15.05 9.92
N ASN A 77 -3.91 14.55 10.79
CA ASN A 77 -4.03 15.02 12.17
C ASN A 77 -3.62 14.00 13.25
N GLY A 78 -3.28 12.78 12.85
CA GLY A 78 -2.83 11.72 13.76
C GLY A 78 -3.93 11.07 14.60
N ILE A 79 -5.21 11.42 14.42
CA ILE A 79 -6.35 10.75 15.10
C ILE A 79 -6.39 9.29 14.65
N ARG A 80 -6.76 8.39 15.58
CA ARG A 80 -6.79 6.95 15.33
C ARG A 80 -8.07 6.27 15.80
N THR A 81 -9.11 7.04 16.10
CA THR A 81 -10.40 6.51 16.58
C THR A 81 -11.55 7.09 15.78
N ILE A 82 -12.40 6.22 15.24
CA ILE A 82 -13.64 6.55 14.54
C ILE A 82 -14.80 6.04 15.38
N VAL A 83 -15.81 6.87 15.60
CA VAL A 83 -17.05 6.51 16.30
C VAL A 83 -18.22 6.56 15.34
N VAL A 84 -19.03 5.52 15.31
CA VAL A 84 -20.30 5.43 14.56
C VAL A 84 -21.48 5.20 15.50
N GLU A 85 -22.71 5.54 15.12
CA GLU A 85 -23.92 5.24 15.94
C GLU A 85 -24.03 3.73 16.17
N THR A 86 -24.03 2.93 15.10
CA THR A 86 -24.16 1.48 15.10
C THR A 86 -23.26 0.87 14.02
N ALA A 87 -22.94 -0.43 14.12
CA ALA A 87 -22.19 -1.13 13.09
C ALA A 87 -22.87 -1.05 11.70
N ASN A 88 -24.19 -1.05 11.65
CA ASN A 88 -24.97 -0.91 10.41
C ASN A 88 -24.85 0.48 9.76
N ARG A 89 -24.49 1.52 10.53
CA ARG A 89 -24.18 2.85 9.97
C ARG A 89 -22.84 2.85 9.27
N PHE A 90 -21.87 2.12 9.80
CA PHE A 90 -20.62 1.91 9.10
C PHE A 90 -20.83 1.14 7.79
N ALA A 91 -21.40 -0.05 7.84
CA ALA A 91 -21.81 -0.81 6.67
C ALA A 91 -22.98 -1.73 7.02
N ARG A 92 -23.97 -1.83 6.10
CA ARG A 92 -25.09 -2.77 6.26
C ARG A 92 -24.74 -4.16 5.75
N ASP A 93 -23.99 -4.20 4.67
CA ASP A 93 -23.46 -5.45 4.12
C ASP A 93 -22.30 -5.94 4.98
N LEU A 94 -22.35 -7.22 5.37
CA LEU A 94 -21.39 -7.79 6.28
C LEU A 94 -19.98 -7.93 5.66
N ILE A 95 -19.89 -8.18 4.34
CA ILE A 95 -18.61 -8.26 3.63
C ILE A 95 -17.96 -6.88 3.59
N VAL A 96 -18.74 -5.85 3.29
CA VAL A 96 -18.28 -4.45 3.29
C VAL A 96 -17.85 -4.01 4.69
N GLN A 97 -18.58 -4.45 5.71
CA GLN A 97 -18.26 -4.17 7.12
C GLN A 97 -16.93 -4.80 7.53
N GLU A 98 -16.75 -6.09 7.27
CA GLU A 98 -15.53 -6.82 7.65
C GLU A 98 -14.30 -6.34 6.85
N THR A 99 -14.45 -6.11 5.54
CA THR A 99 -13.35 -5.56 4.72
C THR A 99 -12.95 -4.16 5.14
N GLY A 100 -13.94 -3.32 5.43
CA GLY A 100 -13.71 -1.96 5.91
C GLY A 100 -13.04 -1.94 7.28
N TYR A 101 -13.49 -2.77 8.20
CA TYR A 101 -12.89 -2.91 9.52
C TYR A 101 -11.45 -3.43 9.45
N ALA A 102 -11.19 -4.47 8.64
CA ALA A 102 -9.85 -4.99 8.43
C ALA A 102 -8.89 -3.92 7.88
N MET A 103 -9.34 -3.13 6.90
CA MET A 103 -8.58 -2.02 6.33
C MET A 103 -8.24 -0.95 7.38
N LEU A 104 -9.17 -0.60 8.25
CA LEU A 104 -8.93 0.37 9.33
C LEU A 104 -7.93 -0.18 10.35
N LYS A 105 -8.09 -1.45 10.74
CA LYS A 105 -7.20 -2.14 11.67
C LYS A 105 -5.75 -2.21 11.16
N GLU A 106 -5.54 -2.52 9.88
CA GLU A 106 -4.22 -2.51 9.25
C GLU A 106 -3.54 -1.13 9.31
N ARG A 107 -4.33 -0.05 9.31
CA ARG A 107 -3.85 1.33 9.44
C ARG A 107 -3.72 1.79 10.90
N GLY A 108 -3.95 0.93 11.85
CA GLY A 108 -3.93 1.25 13.28
C GLY A 108 -5.05 2.19 13.71
N ILE A 109 -6.20 2.15 13.01
CA ILE A 109 -7.39 2.96 13.30
C ILE A 109 -8.42 2.08 13.99
N GLU A 110 -8.87 2.52 15.14
CA GLU A 110 -9.92 1.88 15.94
C GLU A 110 -11.30 2.35 15.45
N LEU A 111 -12.23 1.42 15.32
CA LEU A 111 -13.63 1.69 14.97
C LEU A 111 -14.53 1.23 16.12
N ILE A 112 -15.38 2.13 16.60
CA ILE A 112 -16.25 1.92 17.76
C ILE A 112 -17.71 2.22 17.36
N ALA A 113 -18.63 1.33 17.74
CA ALA A 113 -20.08 1.61 17.64
C ALA A 113 -20.58 2.09 19.00
N ALA A 114 -21.28 3.24 19.01
CA ALA A 114 -21.76 3.86 20.25
C ALA A 114 -22.81 3.02 20.99
N ASP A 115 -23.63 2.27 20.26
CA ASP A 115 -24.64 1.37 20.82
C ASP A 115 -24.03 0.08 21.38
N LYS A 116 -22.96 -0.41 20.78
CA LYS A 116 -22.26 -1.62 21.19
C LYS A 116 -20.76 -1.45 20.93
N PRO A 117 -19.97 -0.96 21.88
CA PRO A 117 -18.53 -0.68 21.67
C PRO A 117 -17.72 -1.87 21.17
N ASP A 118 -18.12 -3.09 21.57
CA ASP A 118 -17.46 -4.34 21.17
C ASP A 118 -17.95 -4.91 19.83
N ALA A 119 -18.86 -4.22 19.12
CA ALA A 119 -19.48 -4.75 17.90
C ALA A 119 -18.48 -5.19 16.82
N PHE A 120 -17.33 -4.54 16.73
CA PHE A 120 -16.27 -4.85 15.77
C PHE A 120 -15.19 -5.78 16.36
N LEU A 121 -15.20 -5.99 17.66
CA LEU A 121 -14.28 -6.93 18.36
C LEU A 121 -14.86 -8.33 18.44
N ASP A 122 -16.16 -8.49 18.24
CA ASP A 122 -16.83 -9.78 18.32
C ASP A 122 -16.27 -10.77 17.30
N ASP A 123 -15.62 -11.80 17.80
CA ASP A 123 -15.10 -12.92 17.01
C ASP A 123 -16.20 -13.97 16.76
N THR A 124 -17.32 -13.52 16.16
CA THR A 124 -18.42 -14.43 15.85
C THR A 124 -17.99 -15.46 14.81
N PRO A 125 -18.53 -16.70 14.84
CA PRO A 125 -18.22 -17.71 13.83
C PRO A 125 -18.44 -17.22 12.40
N THR A 126 -19.45 -16.38 12.17
CA THR A 126 -19.77 -15.80 10.87
C THR A 126 -18.70 -14.78 10.42
N ALA A 127 -18.29 -13.84 11.30
CA ALA A 127 -17.23 -12.88 11.01
C ALA A 127 -15.90 -13.59 10.71
N LYS A 128 -15.60 -14.66 11.48
CA LYS A 128 -14.42 -15.49 11.24
C LYS A 128 -14.45 -16.20 9.90
N LEU A 129 -15.60 -16.78 9.53
CA LEU A 129 -15.78 -17.41 8.21
C LEU A 129 -15.57 -16.42 7.07
N ILE A 130 -16.17 -15.22 7.17
CA ILE A 130 -16.03 -14.18 6.13
C ILE A 130 -14.57 -13.77 5.99
N ARG A 131 -13.86 -13.51 7.08
CA ARG A 131 -12.42 -13.18 7.04
C ARG A 131 -11.59 -14.28 6.39
N GLN A 132 -11.90 -15.55 6.66
CA GLN A 132 -11.21 -16.68 6.03
C GLN A 132 -11.48 -16.75 4.52
N VAL A 133 -12.73 -16.55 4.09
CA VAL A 133 -13.10 -16.54 2.67
C VAL A 133 -12.41 -15.38 1.94
N LEU A 134 -12.44 -14.17 2.51
CA LEU A 134 -11.77 -13.00 1.93
C LEU A 134 -10.25 -13.19 1.84
N GLY A 135 -9.64 -13.80 2.85
CA GLY A 135 -8.22 -14.16 2.83
C GLY A 135 -7.89 -15.13 1.70
N ALA A 136 -8.69 -16.19 1.54
CA ALA A 136 -8.51 -17.16 0.46
C ALA A 136 -8.69 -16.53 -0.93
N VAL A 137 -9.67 -15.64 -1.12
CA VAL A 137 -9.86 -14.90 -2.38
C VAL A 137 -8.64 -14.03 -2.69
N SER A 138 -8.11 -13.30 -1.70
CA SER A 138 -6.92 -12.46 -1.88
C SER A 138 -5.68 -13.27 -2.25
N GLU A 139 -5.49 -14.44 -1.66
CA GLU A 139 -4.40 -15.36 -2.03
C GLU A 139 -4.57 -15.89 -3.45
N PHE A 140 -5.80 -16.26 -3.83
CA PHE A 140 -6.10 -16.70 -5.19
C PHE A 140 -5.80 -15.61 -6.23
N GLU A 141 -6.22 -14.37 -5.98
CA GLU A 141 -5.93 -13.24 -6.87
C GLU A 141 -4.42 -13.01 -7.04
N LYS A 142 -3.65 -13.05 -5.95
CA LYS A 142 -2.18 -12.98 -6.00
C LYS A 142 -1.59 -14.11 -6.83
N ALA A 143 -2.04 -15.35 -6.63
CA ALA A 143 -1.59 -16.49 -7.38
C ALA A 143 -1.90 -16.36 -8.88
N MET A 144 -3.08 -15.86 -9.23
CA MET A 144 -3.48 -15.58 -10.61
C MET A 144 -2.59 -14.52 -11.28
N VAL A 145 -2.27 -13.44 -10.58
CA VAL A 145 -1.34 -12.38 -11.07
C VAL A 145 0.06 -12.96 -11.30
N VAL A 146 0.59 -13.72 -10.34
CA VAL A 146 1.90 -14.39 -10.47
C VAL A 146 1.92 -15.35 -11.67
N SER A 147 0.85 -16.15 -11.85
CA SER A 147 0.71 -17.06 -12.98
C SER A 147 0.68 -16.33 -14.33
N LYS A 148 -0.10 -15.23 -14.42
CA LYS A 148 -0.13 -14.38 -15.63
C LYS A 148 1.25 -13.80 -15.97
N LEU A 149 1.96 -13.29 -14.96
CA LEU A 149 3.31 -12.73 -15.13
C LEU A 149 4.31 -13.81 -15.54
N LYS A 150 4.22 -15.00 -14.96
CA LYS A 150 5.05 -16.15 -15.35
C LYS A 150 4.80 -16.51 -16.82
N GLY A 151 3.54 -16.70 -17.23
CA GLY A 151 3.20 -16.98 -18.61
C GLY A 151 3.66 -15.90 -19.61
N ALA A 152 3.61 -14.62 -19.22
CA ALA A 152 4.13 -13.53 -20.05
C ALA A 152 5.67 -13.60 -20.19
N ARG A 153 6.39 -13.91 -19.09
CA ARG A 153 7.85 -14.13 -19.13
C ARG A 153 8.23 -15.31 -19.98
N ASP A 154 7.51 -16.43 -19.86
CA ASP A 154 7.79 -17.65 -20.61
C ASP A 154 7.60 -17.43 -22.13
N ARG A 155 6.53 -16.73 -22.54
CA ARG A 155 6.34 -16.32 -23.93
C ARG A 155 7.48 -15.45 -24.44
N LYS A 156 7.91 -14.48 -23.63
CA LYS A 156 9.02 -13.59 -23.99
C LYS A 156 10.36 -14.31 -24.04
N ARG A 157 10.59 -15.32 -23.18
CA ARG A 157 11.76 -16.19 -23.20
C ARG A 157 11.79 -17.08 -24.47
N ALA A 158 10.62 -17.56 -24.91
CA ALA A 158 10.49 -18.35 -26.13
C ALA A 158 10.88 -17.56 -27.41
N THR A 159 10.82 -16.25 -27.39
CA THR A 159 11.33 -15.38 -28.50
C THR A 159 12.84 -15.10 -28.41
N GLY A 160 13.58 -15.79 -27.54
CA GLY A 160 15.03 -15.59 -27.36
C GLY A 160 15.42 -14.34 -26.59
N VAL A 161 14.45 -13.56 -26.09
CA VAL A 161 14.72 -12.34 -25.30
C VAL A 161 14.98 -12.72 -23.84
N LYS A 162 16.08 -12.23 -23.30
CA LYS A 162 16.40 -12.36 -21.88
C LYS A 162 15.37 -11.60 -21.03
N VAL A 163 14.66 -12.32 -20.18
CA VAL A 163 13.55 -11.77 -19.39
C VAL A 163 13.93 -11.50 -17.94
N GLU A 164 14.97 -12.16 -17.44
CA GLU A 164 15.38 -12.15 -16.04
C GLU A 164 16.89 -11.91 -15.89
N GLY A 165 17.25 -11.43 -14.71
CA GLY A 165 18.63 -11.16 -14.35
C GLY A 165 19.16 -9.82 -14.85
N ARG A 166 20.31 -9.43 -14.31
CA ARG A 166 20.99 -8.20 -14.70
C ARG A 166 21.55 -8.35 -16.11
N LYS A 167 21.38 -7.32 -16.95
CA LYS A 167 22.04 -7.24 -18.24
C LYS A 167 23.56 -7.32 -18.04
N ASN A 168 24.24 -8.06 -18.90
CA ASN A 168 25.70 -8.12 -18.86
C ASN A 168 26.31 -6.82 -19.39
N TYR A 169 27.59 -6.61 -19.18
CA TYR A 169 28.24 -5.37 -19.61
C TYR A 169 28.20 -5.19 -21.13
N ALA A 170 28.24 -6.27 -21.91
CA ALA A 170 28.15 -6.18 -23.37
C ALA A 170 26.74 -5.84 -23.85
N GLU A 171 25.69 -6.22 -23.12
CA GLU A 171 24.31 -5.80 -23.40
C GLU A 171 24.03 -4.35 -23.00
N ILE A 172 24.77 -3.83 -21.99
CA ILE A 172 24.59 -2.45 -21.49
C ILE A 172 25.39 -1.47 -22.38
N ASN A 173 26.65 -1.79 -22.63
CA ASN A 173 27.53 -0.95 -23.44
C ASN A 173 28.58 -1.82 -24.17
N PRO A 174 28.28 -2.24 -25.42
CA PRO A 174 29.17 -3.08 -26.21
C PRO A 174 30.48 -2.38 -26.54
N GLU A 175 30.50 -1.05 -26.74
CA GLU A 175 31.71 -0.28 -27.06
C GLU A 175 32.71 -0.28 -25.90
N MET A 176 32.20 -0.09 -24.68
CA MET A 176 33.01 -0.18 -23.46
C MET A 176 33.68 -1.55 -23.33
N VAL A 177 32.95 -2.65 -23.57
CA VAL A 177 33.48 -4.01 -23.50
C VAL A 177 34.49 -4.27 -24.62
N ALA A 178 34.22 -3.79 -25.82
CA ALA A 178 35.18 -3.88 -26.94
C ALA A 178 36.50 -3.15 -26.61
N LEU A 179 36.42 -1.94 -26.06
CA LEU A 179 37.59 -1.17 -25.62
C LEU A 179 38.35 -1.91 -24.49
N ALA A 180 37.66 -2.42 -23.49
CA ALA A 180 38.30 -3.19 -22.41
C ALA A 180 39.08 -4.41 -22.94
N LYS A 181 38.48 -5.17 -23.86
CA LYS A 181 39.10 -6.32 -24.52
C LYS A 181 40.32 -5.88 -25.37
N LYS A 182 40.20 -4.78 -26.11
CA LYS A 182 41.29 -4.20 -26.89
C LYS A 182 42.46 -3.82 -25.98
N LEU A 183 42.20 -3.08 -24.91
CA LEU A 183 43.23 -2.66 -23.94
C LEU A 183 43.93 -3.86 -23.28
N ARG A 184 43.22 -4.96 -23.01
CA ARG A 184 43.80 -6.19 -22.46
C ARG A 184 44.66 -6.93 -23.46
N ARG A 185 44.27 -6.92 -24.73
CA ARG A 185 45.00 -7.63 -25.82
C ARG A 185 46.34 -7.00 -26.12
N TYR A 186 46.39 -5.67 -26.22
CA TYR A 186 47.62 -4.96 -26.61
C TYR A 186 48.52 -4.70 -25.40
N LYS A 187 49.79 -5.10 -25.54
CA LYS A 187 50.82 -4.88 -24.50
C LYS A 187 51.25 -3.40 -24.48
N VAL A 188 51.59 -2.91 -23.29
CA VAL A 188 52.27 -1.64 -23.07
C VAL A 188 53.60 -1.96 -22.35
N GLN A 189 54.70 -1.42 -22.87
CA GLN A 189 56.04 -1.68 -22.32
C GLN A 189 56.26 -3.21 -22.07
N SER A 190 55.96 -4.01 -23.11
CA SER A 190 56.16 -5.48 -23.11
C SER A 190 55.30 -6.28 -22.14
N ARG A 191 54.40 -5.67 -21.34
CA ARG A 191 53.49 -6.35 -20.44
C ARG A 191 51.99 -6.05 -20.78
N LYS A 192 51.10 -6.96 -20.36
CA LYS A 192 49.66 -6.73 -20.42
C LYS A 192 49.24 -5.75 -19.33
N ARG A 193 48.34 -4.84 -19.65
CA ARG A 193 47.71 -3.94 -18.66
C ARG A 193 47.03 -4.71 -17.53
N THR A 194 47.15 -4.21 -16.32
CA THR A 194 46.41 -4.69 -15.16
C THR A 194 44.93 -4.28 -15.28
N LEU A 195 44.05 -4.97 -14.54
CA LEU A 195 42.63 -4.64 -14.55
C LEU A 195 42.34 -3.22 -14.03
N ARG A 196 43.17 -2.70 -13.13
CA ARG A 196 43.09 -1.33 -12.60
C ARG A 196 43.50 -0.29 -13.66
N GLU A 197 44.55 -0.56 -14.41
CA GLU A 197 44.96 0.31 -15.53
C GLU A 197 43.89 0.37 -16.61
N ILE A 198 43.28 -0.77 -16.96
CA ILE A 198 42.15 -0.82 -17.89
C ILE A 198 40.96 -0.02 -17.36
N ALA A 199 40.64 -0.10 -16.05
CA ALA A 199 39.59 0.70 -15.45
C ALA A 199 39.83 2.21 -15.55
N GLY A 200 41.10 2.64 -15.35
CA GLY A 200 41.51 4.03 -15.53
C GLY A 200 41.35 4.51 -16.98
N GLU A 201 41.83 3.71 -17.95
CA GLU A 201 41.68 4.00 -19.39
C GLU A 201 40.23 4.08 -19.84
N LEU A 202 39.36 3.18 -19.31
CA LEU A 202 37.93 3.25 -19.55
C LEU A 202 37.31 4.54 -19.01
N ALA A 203 37.73 4.97 -17.81
CA ALA A 203 37.24 6.22 -17.22
C ALA A 203 37.71 7.45 -18.02
N LEU A 204 38.96 7.47 -18.51
CA LEU A 204 39.45 8.53 -19.41
C LEU A 204 38.69 8.57 -20.74
N ALA A 205 38.23 7.42 -21.23
CA ALA A 205 37.37 7.34 -22.42
C ALA A 205 35.89 7.65 -22.12
N GLY A 206 35.53 8.09 -20.91
CA GLY A 206 34.18 8.47 -20.52
C GLY A 206 33.31 7.32 -19.98
N PHE A 207 33.84 6.10 -19.89
CA PHE A 207 33.09 4.98 -19.35
C PHE A 207 33.28 4.88 -17.83
N VAL A 208 32.32 5.44 -17.10
CA VAL A 208 32.28 5.45 -15.62
C VAL A 208 31.04 4.74 -15.09
N THR A 209 31.04 4.44 -13.81
CA THR A 209 29.86 3.90 -13.10
C THR A 209 28.76 4.98 -13.00
N GLY A 210 27.52 4.59 -12.66
CA GLY A 210 26.42 5.54 -12.42
C GLY A 210 26.70 6.58 -11.33
N THR A 211 27.75 6.39 -10.51
CA THR A 211 28.23 7.35 -9.50
C THR A 211 29.43 8.18 -9.97
N GLY A 212 29.78 8.13 -11.26
CA GLY A 212 30.90 8.88 -11.84
C GLY A 212 32.29 8.32 -11.50
N LYS A 213 32.38 7.15 -10.86
CA LYS A 213 33.67 6.54 -10.46
C LYS A 213 34.14 5.52 -11.50
N PRO A 214 35.47 5.26 -11.61
CA PRO A 214 36.01 4.17 -12.42
C PRO A 214 35.44 2.81 -12.01
N TYR A 215 35.32 1.87 -12.94
CA TYR A 215 34.90 0.51 -12.66
C TYR A 215 35.89 -0.22 -11.77
N ALA A 216 35.37 -1.04 -10.81
CA ALA A 216 36.23 -1.91 -10.00
C ALA A 216 36.93 -2.97 -10.87
N ALA A 217 38.15 -3.41 -10.47
CA ALA A 217 38.89 -4.43 -11.19
C ALA A 217 38.08 -5.72 -11.45
N ALA A 218 37.26 -6.16 -10.49
CA ALA A 218 36.35 -7.31 -10.65
C ALA A 218 35.29 -7.09 -11.75
N ALA A 219 34.83 -5.86 -11.95
CA ALA A 219 33.89 -5.53 -13.02
C ALA A 219 34.59 -5.59 -14.39
N VAL A 220 35.80 -5.06 -14.48
CA VAL A 220 36.63 -5.16 -15.69
C VAL A 220 36.96 -6.61 -16.03
N ALA A 221 37.27 -7.45 -15.05
CA ALA A 221 37.48 -8.88 -15.25
C ALA A 221 36.26 -9.55 -15.92
N LYS A 222 35.04 -9.23 -15.44
CA LYS A 222 33.78 -9.71 -16.04
C LYS A 222 33.56 -9.19 -17.46
N MET A 223 34.01 -7.97 -17.79
CA MET A 223 33.88 -7.40 -19.13
C MET A 223 34.77 -8.12 -20.15
N ILE A 224 35.98 -8.52 -19.76
CA ILE A 224 36.95 -9.19 -20.65
C ILE A 224 36.80 -10.70 -20.67
N GLY A 225 35.98 -11.28 -19.78
CA GLY A 225 35.79 -12.73 -19.68
C GLY A 225 36.95 -13.44 -18.97
N ALA A 226 37.58 -12.79 -18.00
CA ALA A 226 38.67 -13.31 -17.18
C ALA A 226 38.23 -13.63 -15.75
#